data_59eb6fe49d3b5878fd15f46af57c9bf0
#
_entry.id   59eb6fe49d3b5878fd15f46af57c9bf0
#
_cell.length_a   1.000
_cell.length_b   1.000
_cell.length_c   1.000
_cell.angle_alpha   90.00
_cell.angle_beta   90.00
_cell.angle_gamma   90.00
#
_symmetry.space_group_name_H-M   'P 1'
#
loop_
_entity.id
_entity.type
_entity.pdbx_description
1 polymer ?
#
loop_
_entity_poly.entity_id
_entity_poly.type
_entity_poly.pdbx_seq_one_letter_code
_entity_poly.pdbx_strand_id
1 'polypeptide(L)'
;MKIQFDKIQPTVLEHFNGGEGEFAANMFNDGKCKILRGCLAPGCSIGMHTHATSSEIIFVLSGGGKMLVDDTEELLRPGDCHYCPQGHSHSFINEGAEDLVFYAVVPEHGAAE
;
A
#
# COMPACT_ATOMS: atom_id res chain seq x y z
N MET A 1 -2.74 -6.48 -20.76
CA MET A 1 -2.37 -5.09 -21.02
C MET A 1 -1.10 -4.73 -20.25
N LYS A 2 -0.30 -3.86 -20.79
CA LYS A 2 0.93 -3.39 -20.14
C LYS A 2 0.66 -2.11 -19.38
N ILE A 3 1.09 -2.06 -18.12
CA ILE A 3 0.99 -0.87 -17.26
C ILE A 3 2.41 -0.34 -17.05
N GLN A 4 2.65 0.92 -17.45
CA GLN A 4 3.94 1.59 -17.31
C GLN A 4 3.80 2.67 -16.24
N PHE A 5 4.21 2.36 -15.01
CA PHE A 5 4.02 3.26 -13.87
C PHE A 5 4.72 4.61 -14.06
N ASP A 6 5.88 4.63 -14.71
CA ASP A 6 6.63 5.86 -14.96
C ASP A 6 5.93 6.81 -15.94
N LYS A 7 4.92 6.34 -16.66
CA LYS A 7 4.09 7.15 -17.56
C LYS A 7 2.76 7.57 -16.94
N ILE A 8 2.51 7.17 -15.71
CA ILE A 8 1.31 7.57 -14.97
C ILE A 8 1.68 8.74 -14.06
N GLN A 9 0.93 9.84 -14.15
CA GLN A 9 1.12 10.98 -13.26
C GLN A 9 0.95 10.55 -11.80
N PRO A 10 1.92 10.80 -10.91
CA PRO A 10 1.77 10.42 -9.50
C PRO A 10 0.62 11.18 -8.84
N THR A 11 -0.14 10.47 -8.04
CA THR A 11 -1.13 11.05 -7.12
C THR A 11 -0.45 11.16 -5.76
N VAL A 12 -0.51 12.34 -5.15
CA VAL A 12 0.04 12.58 -3.81
C VAL A 12 -1.12 12.78 -2.85
N LEU A 13 -1.19 11.92 -1.85
CA LEU A 13 -2.25 11.92 -0.84
C LEU A 13 -1.66 12.29 0.51
N GLU A 14 -2.11 13.44 1.07
CA GLU A 14 -1.69 13.88 2.40
C GLU A 14 -2.51 13.18 3.46
N HIS A 15 -1.85 12.70 4.52
CA HIS A 15 -2.49 12.02 5.65
C HIS A 15 -3.46 10.92 5.22
N PHE A 16 -3.02 10.10 4.25
CA PHE A 16 -3.87 9.07 3.66
C PHE A 16 -4.34 8.09 4.72
N ASN A 17 -5.65 7.92 4.83
CA ASN A 17 -6.30 7.10 5.87
C ASN A 17 -5.88 7.50 7.29
N GLY A 18 -5.56 8.78 7.52
CA GLY A 18 -5.11 9.27 8.82
C GLY A 18 -3.62 9.05 9.10
N GLY A 19 -2.85 8.65 8.10
CA GLY A 19 -1.40 8.47 8.24
C GLY A 19 -0.61 9.76 8.33
N GLU A 20 0.70 9.64 8.51
CA GLU A 20 1.62 10.76 8.60
C GLU A 20 2.22 11.09 7.23
N GLY A 21 2.38 12.40 6.97
CA GLY A 21 3.02 12.89 5.77
C GLY A 21 2.26 12.55 4.49
N GLU A 22 3.00 12.21 3.44
CA GLU A 22 2.45 12.01 2.11
C GLU A 22 2.66 10.58 1.63
N PHE A 23 1.67 10.06 0.90
CA PHE A 23 1.78 8.83 0.13
C PHE A 23 1.70 9.17 -1.35
N ALA A 24 2.74 8.86 -2.10
CA ALA A 24 2.78 9.09 -3.54
C ALA A 24 2.55 7.78 -4.30
N ALA A 25 1.68 7.79 -5.28
CA ALA A 25 1.35 6.57 -6.02
C ALA A 25 1.15 6.86 -7.52
N ASN A 26 1.81 6.04 -8.35
CA ASN A 26 1.51 5.92 -9.77
C ASN A 26 0.48 4.80 -9.89
N MET A 27 -0.78 5.13 -10.13
CA MET A 27 -1.90 4.23 -9.91
C MET A 27 -2.72 4.00 -11.16
N PHE A 28 -2.93 2.71 -11.48
CA PHE A 28 -3.95 2.26 -12.42
C PHE A 28 -5.15 1.76 -11.65
N ASN A 29 -6.36 2.11 -12.08
CA ASN A 29 -7.58 1.66 -11.44
C ASN A 29 -8.69 1.58 -12.49
N ASP A 30 -9.26 0.38 -12.69
CA ASP A 30 -10.37 0.17 -13.62
C ASP A 30 -11.69 -0.11 -12.91
N GLY A 31 -11.74 0.13 -11.59
CA GLY A 31 -12.92 -0.14 -10.76
C GLY A 31 -13.01 -1.58 -10.26
N LYS A 32 -12.25 -2.51 -10.84
CA LYS A 32 -12.20 -3.91 -10.42
C LYS A 32 -10.87 -4.27 -9.79
N CYS A 33 -9.81 -3.62 -10.22
CA CYS A 33 -8.48 -3.84 -9.69
C CYS A 33 -7.71 -2.53 -9.70
N LYS A 34 -7.07 -2.24 -8.58
CA LYS A 34 -6.15 -1.12 -8.46
C LYS A 34 -4.74 -1.69 -8.44
N ILE A 35 -3.87 -1.17 -9.30
CA ILE A 35 -2.48 -1.61 -9.37
C ILE A 35 -1.62 -0.35 -9.31
N LEU A 36 -0.68 -0.30 -8.36
CA LEU A 36 0.08 0.91 -8.14
C LEU A 36 1.53 0.62 -7.77
N ARG A 37 2.38 1.60 -8.06
CA ARG A 37 3.70 1.73 -7.48
C ARG A 37 3.63 2.84 -6.45
N GLY A 38 3.85 2.50 -5.19
CA GLY A 38 3.76 3.42 -4.07
C GLY A 38 5.10 3.81 -3.50
N CYS A 39 5.17 5.01 -2.90
CA CYS A 39 6.34 5.49 -2.21
C CYS A 39 5.94 6.21 -0.92
N LEU A 40 6.60 5.82 0.16
CA LEU A 40 6.52 6.49 1.46
C LEU A 40 7.93 6.98 1.82
N ALA A 41 8.13 8.28 1.90
CA ALA A 41 9.37 8.86 2.41
C ALA A 41 9.55 8.55 3.90
N PRO A 42 10.77 8.67 4.45
CA PRO A 42 10.99 8.46 5.88
C PRO A 42 10.02 9.25 6.75
N GLY A 43 9.41 8.60 7.73
CA GLY A 43 8.42 9.19 8.62
C GLY A 43 7.00 9.23 8.09
N CYS A 44 6.78 8.86 6.85
CA CYS A 44 5.44 8.84 6.26
C CYS A 44 4.78 7.48 6.48
N SER A 45 3.45 7.48 6.46
CA SER A 45 2.67 6.25 6.66
C SER A 45 1.31 6.33 5.97
N ILE A 46 0.78 5.14 5.67
CA ILE A 46 -0.63 4.96 5.33
C ILE A 46 -1.32 4.54 6.63
N GLY A 47 -2.35 5.29 7.04
CA GLY A 47 -3.04 5.03 8.30
C GLY A 47 -3.84 3.73 8.30
N MET A 48 -4.28 3.33 9.47
CA MET A 48 -5.05 2.10 9.64
C MET A 48 -6.37 2.18 8.88
N HIS A 49 -6.64 1.17 8.05
CA HIS A 49 -7.87 1.08 7.27
C HIS A 49 -8.25 -0.38 7.06
N THR A 50 -9.53 -0.60 6.81
CA THR A 50 -10.11 -1.93 6.63
C THR A 50 -10.48 -2.14 5.16
N HIS A 51 -10.08 -3.28 4.61
CA HIS A 51 -10.47 -3.71 3.26
C HIS A 51 -11.81 -4.45 3.32
N ALA A 52 -12.92 -3.70 3.39
CA ALA A 52 -14.26 -4.29 3.55
C ALA A 52 -14.71 -5.07 2.30
N THR A 53 -14.38 -4.57 1.11
CA THR A 53 -14.83 -5.15 -0.17
C THR A 53 -13.68 -5.60 -1.06
N SER A 54 -12.44 -5.43 -0.61
CA SER A 54 -11.25 -5.73 -1.39
C SER A 54 -10.25 -6.51 -0.55
N SER A 55 -9.16 -6.90 -1.17
CA SER A 55 -7.95 -7.35 -0.49
C SER A 55 -6.77 -6.54 -1.01
N GLU A 56 -5.60 -6.68 -0.41
CA GLU A 56 -4.41 -5.99 -0.89
C GLU A 56 -3.20 -6.90 -0.82
N ILE A 57 -2.39 -6.87 -1.88
CA ILE A 57 -1.14 -7.59 -1.99
C ILE A 57 -0.04 -6.56 -2.22
N ILE A 58 1.00 -6.57 -1.39
CA ILE A 58 2.08 -5.59 -1.46
C ILE A 58 3.41 -6.33 -1.64
N PHE A 59 4.21 -5.89 -2.63
CA PHE A 59 5.57 -6.38 -2.86
C PHE A 59 6.53 -5.23 -2.58
N VAL A 60 7.43 -5.39 -1.61
CA VAL A 60 8.43 -4.38 -1.29
C VAL A 60 9.57 -4.45 -2.29
N LEU A 61 9.90 -3.30 -2.91
CA LEU A 61 10.96 -3.17 -3.91
C LEU A 61 12.25 -2.64 -3.30
N SER A 62 12.17 -1.60 -2.49
CA SER A 62 13.32 -0.97 -1.85
C SER A 62 12.91 -0.29 -0.56
N GLY A 63 13.88 -0.06 0.32
CA GLY A 63 13.63 0.40 1.68
C GLY A 63 13.08 -0.72 2.55
N GLY A 64 12.44 -0.37 3.63
CA GLY A 64 11.80 -1.31 4.54
C GLY A 64 10.63 -0.65 5.24
N GLY A 65 9.67 -1.44 5.68
CA GLY A 65 8.50 -0.90 6.33
C GLY A 65 7.99 -1.79 7.45
N LYS A 66 7.22 -1.17 8.33
CA LYS A 66 6.47 -1.87 9.36
C LYS A 66 5.01 -1.91 8.94
N MET A 67 4.45 -3.09 8.87
CA MET A 67 3.04 -3.30 8.60
C MET A 67 2.36 -3.69 9.91
N LEU A 68 1.41 -2.85 10.34
CA LEU A 68 0.49 -3.25 11.39
C LEU A 68 -0.67 -3.94 10.71
N VAL A 69 -0.95 -5.18 11.09
CA VAL A 69 -2.04 -5.96 10.53
C VAL A 69 -2.82 -6.58 11.67
N ASP A 70 -4.11 -6.19 11.78
CA ASP A 70 -4.95 -6.53 12.92
C ASP A 70 -4.22 -6.19 14.24
N ASP A 71 -3.88 -7.19 15.09
CA ASP A 71 -3.20 -6.98 16.36
C ASP A 71 -1.70 -7.35 16.31
N THR A 72 -1.12 -7.50 15.10
CA THR A 72 0.26 -7.94 14.95
C THR A 72 1.10 -6.94 14.13
N GLU A 73 2.42 -7.09 14.19
CA GLU A 73 3.36 -6.33 13.39
C GLU A 73 4.14 -7.26 12.46
N GLU A 74 4.38 -6.78 11.24
CA GLU A 74 5.26 -7.43 10.27
C GLU A 74 6.34 -6.45 9.87
N LEU A 75 7.60 -6.87 9.87
CA LEU A 75 8.70 -6.10 9.30
C LEU A 75 8.92 -6.60 7.87
N LEU A 76 8.75 -5.71 6.90
CA LEU A 76 8.84 -6.03 5.48
C LEU A 76 10.12 -5.45 4.90
N ARG A 77 10.84 -6.26 4.13
CA ARG A 77 12.08 -5.90 3.43
C ARG A 77 11.92 -6.11 1.94
N PRO A 78 12.85 -5.58 1.12
CA PRO A 78 12.81 -5.86 -0.31
C PRO A 78 12.75 -7.35 -0.61
N GLY A 79 11.82 -7.73 -1.47
CA GLY A 79 11.54 -9.13 -1.81
C GLY A 79 10.40 -9.76 -1.01
N ASP A 80 9.97 -9.15 0.09
CA ASP A 80 8.84 -9.66 0.86
C ASP A 80 7.51 -9.30 0.21
N CYS A 81 6.52 -10.14 0.47
CA CYS A 81 5.13 -9.92 0.06
C CYS A 81 4.23 -9.90 1.29
N HIS A 82 3.38 -8.90 1.38
CA HIS A 82 2.35 -8.79 2.40
C HIS A 82 0.99 -9.00 1.77
N TYR A 83 0.12 -9.75 2.44
CA TYR A 83 -1.26 -9.98 2.02
C TYR A 83 -2.20 -9.55 3.13
N CYS A 84 -3.13 -8.64 2.79
CA CYS A 84 -4.23 -8.23 3.66
C CYS A 84 -5.53 -8.79 3.07
N PRO A 85 -6.08 -9.88 3.62
CA PRO A 85 -7.33 -10.46 3.10
C PRO A 85 -8.52 -9.52 3.27
N GLN A 86 -9.58 -9.78 2.52
CA GLN A 86 -10.85 -9.06 2.68
C GLN A 86 -11.32 -9.14 4.14
N GLY A 87 -11.77 -8.03 4.69
CA GLY A 87 -12.26 -7.93 6.05
C GLY A 87 -11.19 -7.62 7.09
N HIS A 88 -9.92 -7.64 6.73
CA HIS A 88 -8.81 -7.34 7.61
C HIS A 88 -8.37 -5.87 7.50
N SER A 89 -7.65 -5.41 8.53
CA SER A 89 -7.19 -4.03 8.63
C SER A 89 -5.67 -3.99 8.68
N HIS A 90 -5.08 -2.96 8.05
CA HIS A 90 -3.63 -2.77 8.11
C HIS A 90 -3.24 -1.29 8.01
N SER A 91 -1.98 -1.01 8.38
CA SER A 91 -1.34 0.29 8.28
C SER A 91 0.12 0.08 7.90
N PHE A 92 0.64 0.86 6.94
CA PHE A 92 2.01 0.71 6.44
C PHE A 92 2.83 1.94 6.82
N ILE A 93 3.96 1.73 7.49
CA ILE A 93 4.73 2.81 8.13
C ILE A 93 6.18 2.71 7.70
N ASN A 94 6.76 3.83 7.26
CA ASN A 94 8.19 3.94 7.01
C ASN A 94 8.90 4.57 8.21
N GLU A 95 9.53 3.73 9.04
CA GLU A 95 10.35 4.16 10.17
C GLU A 95 11.84 4.20 9.84
N GLY A 96 12.21 3.91 8.59
CA GLY A 96 13.59 3.86 8.15
C GLY A 96 14.15 5.20 7.71
N ALA A 97 15.37 5.17 7.18
CA ALA A 97 16.09 6.35 6.71
C ALA A 97 15.99 6.53 5.18
N GLU A 98 15.44 5.56 4.47
CA GLU A 98 15.31 5.55 3.01
C GLU A 98 13.85 5.51 2.59
N ASP A 99 13.57 5.91 1.35
CA ASP A 99 12.23 5.77 0.78
C ASP A 99 11.81 4.30 0.77
N LEU A 100 10.57 4.05 1.14
CA LEU A 100 9.93 2.75 1.04
C LEU A 100 9.15 2.71 -0.27
N VAL A 101 9.59 1.88 -1.20
CA VAL A 101 8.99 1.74 -2.53
C VAL A 101 8.43 0.34 -2.68
N PHE A 102 7.20 0.25 -3.17
CA PHE A 102 6.50 -1.03 -3.25
C PHE A 102 5.50 -1.04 -4.40
N TYR A 103 5.16 -2.25 -4.86
CA TYR A 103 3.97 -2.47 -5.69
C TYR A 103 2.82 -2.93 -4.82
N ALA A 104 1.62 -2.47 -5.15
CA ALA A 104 0.40 -2.95 -4.50
C ALA A 104 -0.66 -3.29 -5.54
N VAL A 105 -1.39 -4.35 -5.27
CA VAL A 105 -2.52 -4.81 -6.06
C VAL A 105 -3.72 -4.90 -5.13
N VAL A 106 -4.80 -4.19 -5.47
CA VAL A 106 -6.03 -4.15 -4.67
C VAL A 106 -7.19 -4.63 -5.53
N PRO A 107 -7.45 -5.96 -5.57
CA PRO A 107 -8.60 -6.49 -6.29
C PRO A 107 -9.88 -6.23 -5.51
N GLU A 108 -10.94 -5.85 -6.22
CA GLU A 108 -12.27 -5.62 -5.66
C GLU A 108 -13.06 -6.92 -5.67
N HIS A 109 -13.64 -7.29 -4.53
CA HIS A 109 -14.38 -8.55 -4.38
C HIS A 109 -15.89 -8.34 -4.21
N GLY A 110 -16.30 -7.10 -3.94
CA GLY A 110 -17.67 -6.79 -3.55
C GLY A 110 -17.91 -7.08 -2.07
N ALA A 111 -19.15 -6.86 -1.63
CA ALA A 111 -19.51 -7.05 -0.23
C ALA A 111 -19.37 -8.52 0.18
N ALA A 112 -18.92 -8.76 1.42
CA ALA A 112 -18.89 -10.09 2.00
C ALA A 112 -20.32 -10.60 2.24
N GLU A 113 -20.53 -11.88 2.00
CA GLU A 113 -21.82 -12.55 2.26
C GLU A 113 -21.90 -13.06 3.71
#